data_53879ca4d4bae772a294e61bc6213d33
#
_entry.id   53879ca4d4bae772a294e61bc6213d33
#
_cell.length_a   1.000
_cell.length_b   1.000
_cell.length_c   1.000
_cell.angle_alpha   90.00
_cell.angle_beta   90.00
_cell.angle_gamma   90.00
#
_symmetry.space_group_name_H-M   'P 1'
#
loop_
_entity.id
_entity.type
_entity.pdbx_description
1 polymer ?
#
loop_
_entity_poly.entity_id
_entity_poly.type
_entity_poly.pdbx_seq_one_letter_code
_entity_poly.pdbx_strand_id
1 'polypeptide(L)'
;MRIGTQTIDNDTEFILKRGVIHKNEIVINKEESSKEFVSTFKELVKKKTITISSEDAIYNDFETLTKFGFLTISKNQTLKPLLIVEDALFDDVKSYFQEEIEILSSSEFLLKKDIRLLTENKDILQLTKLVDEKKELMKNYNYIYLITNISNISLLRGFNKLMKETNSVNTIAFFDNENVFVTCIEHGETGCYECLEQQLLSHFDGVVTDYLVQSENNVSTAELMFVLSIIKKEIENTSIYGQSSLLGNLLHFNFNNYEYTFNTNRIQSCCSTCATFNNILFEEQNIRSVNILKELMSSD
;
A
#
# COMPACT_ATOMS: atom_id res chain seq x y z
N MET A 1 13.13 0.71 -19.46
CA MET A 1 13.12 2.17 -19.18
C MET A 1 11.90 2.53 -18.38
N ARG A 2 12.05 3.31 -17.33
CA ARG A 2 10.90 3.80 -16.53
C ARG A 2 10.13 4.84 -17.33
N ILE A 3 8.79 4.82 -17.26
CA ILE A 3 7.92 5.78 -17.96
C ILE A 3 8.28 7.21 -17.51
N GLY A 4 8.39 8.15 -18.46
CA GLY A 4 8.81 9.53 -18.23
C GLY A 4 10.32 9.76 -18.20
N THR A 5 11.14 8.73 -18.41
CA THR A 5 12.58 8.90 -18.61
C THR A 5 12.86 9.28 -20.07
N GLN A 6 13.46 10.45 -20.26
CA GLN A 6 14.00 10.89 -21.55
C GLN A 6 15.46 10.49 -21.64
N THR A 7 15.89 10.03 -22.79
CA THR A 7 17.29 9.67 -23.05
C THR A 7 17.79 10.46 -24.25
N ILE A 8 18.92 11.13 -24.07
CA ILE A 8 19.66 11.81 -25.13
C ILE A 8 20.94 10.99 -25.35
N ASP A 9 21.15 10.56 -26.58
CA ASP A 9 22.32 9.76 -26.99
C ASP A 9 23.23 10.68 -27.83
N ASN A 10 24.29 11.17 -27.23
CA ASN A 10 25.33 11.96 -27.91
C ASN A 10 26.52 11.05 -28.24
N ASP A 11 27.48 11.54 -29.02
CA ASP A 11 28.65 10.76 -29.44
C ASP A 11 29.45 10.23 -28.21
N THR A 12 29.61 11.05 -27.17
CA THR A 12 30.42 10.77 -25.98
C THR A 12 29.63 10.31 -24.77
N GLU A 13 28.30 10.60 -24.71
CA GLU A 13 27.52 10.48 -23.50
C GLU A 13 26.10 9.96 -23.74
N PHE A 14 25.54 9.29 -22.73
CA PHE A 14 24.09 9.16 -22.56
C PHE A 14 23.62 10.10 -21.45
N ILE A 15 22.62 10.92 -21.71
CA ILE A 15 22.02 11.79 -20.72
C ILE A 15 20.60 11.29 -20.43
N LEU A 16 20.34 10.88 -19.21
CA LEU A 16 19.02 10.45 -18.74
C LEU A 16 18.39 11.59 -17.95
N LYS A 17 17.19 12.00 -18.35
CA LYS A 17 16.43 13.06 -17.67
C LYS A 17 15.06 12.53 -17.26
N ARG A 18 14.66 12.88 -16.05
CA ARG A 18 13.34 12.53 -15.53
C ARG A 18 12.79 13.66 -14.66
N GLY A 19 11.47 13.87 -14.77
CA GLY A 19 10.75 14.91 -14.03
C GLY A 19 10.65 16.23 -14.82
N VAL A 20 9.57 16.96 -14.54
CA VAL A 20 9.29 18.24 -15.19
C VAL A 20 9.68 19.40 -14.29
N ILE A 21 9.31 19.32 -13.01
CA ILE A 21 9.59 20.37 -12.01
C ILE A 21 10.91 20.06 -11.28
N HIS A 22 11.03 18.86 -10.72
CA HIS A 22 12.27 18.38 -10.11
C HIS A 22 12.96 17.45 -11.09
N LYS A 23 13.92 18.00 -11.81
CA LYS A 23 14.67 17.27 -12.82
C LYS A 23 15.77 16.45 -12.17
N ASN A 24 15.64 15.14 -12.22
CA ASN A 24 16.75 14.23 -11.99
C ASN A 24 17.47 14.02 -13.30
N GLU A 25 18.78 14.22 -13.32
CA GLU A 25 19.64 14.02 -14.49
C GLU A 25 20.83 13.15 -14.10
N ILE A 26 21.14 12.18 -14.95
CA ILE A 26 22.37 11.38 -14.89
C ILE A 26 23.04 11.45 -16.25
N VAL A 27 24.33 11.71 -16.24
CA VAL A 27 25.21 11.66 -17.40
C VAL A 27 26.07 10.40 -17.29
N ILE A 28 26.08 9.60 -18.32
CA ILE A 28 26.87 8.37 -18.43
C ILE A 28 27.90 8.59 -19.53
N ASN A 29 29.17 8.66 -19.17
CA ASN A 29 30.27 8.80 -20.11
C ASN A 29 30.52 7.44 -20.80
N LYS A 30 30.47 7.40 -22.13
CA LYS A 30 30.67 6.18 -22.93
C LYS A 30 32.12 5.70 -22.95
N GLU A 31 33.08 6.63 -22.80
CA GLU A 31 34.51 6.30 -22.80
C GLU A 31 34.91 5.64 -21.47
N GLU A 32 34.29 6.03 -20.36
CA GLU A 32 34.51 5.47 -19.03
C GLU A 32 33.72 4.19 -18.76
N SER A 33 32.71 3.91 -19.58
CA SER A 33 31.84 2.74 -19.44
C SER A 33 32.36 1.56 -20.25
N SER A 34 32.04 0.33 -19.79
CA SER A 34 32.38 -0.87 -20.54
C SER A 34 31.70 -0.89 -21.91
N LYS A 35 32.37 -1.44 -22.93
CA LYS A 35 31.80 -1.57 -24.27
C LYS A 35 30.51 -2.39 -24.28
N GLU A 36 30.44 -3.38 -23.42
CA GLU A 36 29.28 -4.24 -23.22
C GLU A 36 28.11 -3.43 -22.67
N PHE A 37 28.33 -2.63 -21.61
CA PHE A 37 27.32 -1.73 -21.07
C PHE A 37 26.80 -0.76 -22.14
N VAL A 38 27.69 -0.08 -22.88
CA VAL A 38 27.32 0.87 -23.91
C VAL A 38 26.47 0.23 -24.99
N SER A 39 26.82 -0.96 -25.46
CA SER A 39 26.04 -1.68 -26.49
C SER A 39 24.67 -2.10 -26.00
N THR A 40 24.60 -2.66 -24.77
CA THR A 40 23.37 -3.11 -24.14
C THR A 40 22.46 -1.93 -23.79
N PHE A 41 23.06 -0.81 -23.36
CA PHE A 41 22.29 0.40 -23.08
C PHE A 41 21.69 1.03 -24.36
N LYS A 42 22.41 1.03 -25.47
CA LYS A 42 21.86 1.43 -26.79
C LYS A 42 20.69 0.56 -27.20
N GLU A 43 20.79 -0.74 -26.97
CA GLU A 43 19.68 -1.67 -27.22
C GLU A 43 18.46 -1.35 -26.34
N LEU A 44 18.68 -1.07 -25.05
CA LEU A 44 17.62 -0.65 -24.13
C LEU A 44 16.94 0.64 -24.58
N VAL A 45 17.69 1.64 -25.03
CA VAL A 45 17.14 2.91 -25.54
C VAL A 45 16.26 2.66 -26.75
N LYS A 46 16.68 1.76 -27.66
CA LYS A 46 15.96 1.43 -28.89
C LYS A 46 14.73 0.56 -28.64
N LYS A 47 14.87 -0.52 -27.85
CA LYS A 47 13.81 -1.51 -27.62
C LYS A 47 12.92 -1.18 -26.43
N LYS A 48 13.34 -0.24 -25.56
CA LYS A 48 12.70 0.14 -24.28
C LYS A 48 12.75 -0.95 -23.21
N THR A 49 13.02 -2.19 -23.56
CA THR A 49 13.16 -3.36 -22.68
C THR A 49 14.34 -4.21 -23.11
N ILE A 50 15.05 -4.77 -22.16
CA ILE A 50 16.13 -5.77 -22.36
C ILE A 50 16.06 -6.79 -21.24
N THR A 51 16.63 -7.95 -21.48
CA THR A 51 16.83 -8.98 -20.44
C THR A 51 18.31 -9.06 -20.10
N ILE A 52 18.65 -8.98 -18.83
CA ILE A 52 20.03 -9.06 -18.31
C ILE A 52 20.02 -10.13 -17.23
N SER A 53 21.01 -11.03 -17.27
CA SER A 53 21.22 -12.00 -16.19
C SER A 53 21.84 -11.33 -14.96
N SER A 54 21.49 -11.80 -13.77
CA SER A 54 22.13 -11.35 -12.52
C SER A 54 23.61 -11.73 -12.43
N GLU A 55 24.07 -12.65 -13.30
CA GLU A 55 25.48 -13.08 -13.41
C GLU A 55 26.29 -12.19 -14.35
N ASP A 56 25.66 -11.34 -15.14
CA ASP A 56 26.34 -10.47 -16.09
C ASP A 56 27.11 -9.37 -15.36
N ALA A 57 28.34 -9.07 -15.79
CA ALA A 57 29.20 -8.06 -15.20
C ALA A 57 28.56 -6.65 -15.18
N ILE A 58 27.68 -6.38 -16.14
CA ILE A 58 26.98 -5.11 -16.29
C ILE A 58 25.70 -4.99 -15.44
N TYR A 59 25.30 -6.06 -14.74
CA TYR A 59 24.06 -6.08 -13.94
C TYR A 59 24.05 -4.98 -12.88
N ASN A 60 25.16 -4.78 -12.17
CA ASN A 60 25.29 -3.78 -11.10
C ASN A 60 25.11 -2.35 -11.62
N ASP A 61 25.54 -2.07 -12.85
CA ASP A 61 25.39 -0.75 -13.46
C ASP A 61 23.90 -0.48 -13.75
N PHE A 62 23.18 -1.47 -14.28
CA PHE A 62 21.73 -1.37 -14.51
C PHE A 62 20.92 -1.35 -13.21
N GLU A 63 21.35 -2.09 -12.18
CA GLU A 63 20.75 -2.03 -10.85
C GLU A 63 20.90 -0.63 -10.25
N THR A 64 22.07 -0.01 -10.41
CA THR A 64 22.33 1.36 -9.96
C THR A 64 21.38 2.36 -10.65
N LEU A 65 21.20 2.27 -11.96
CA LEU A 65 20.24 3.11 -12.69
C LEU A 65 18.78 2.86 -12.25
N THR A 66 18.48 1.64 -11.79
CA THR A 66 17.18 1.31 -11.20
C THR A 66 17.02 1.98 -9.82
N LYS A 67 18.03 1.93 -8.97
CA LYS A 67 18.05 2.61 -7.65
C LYS A 67 17.89 4.13 -7.80
N PHE A 68 18.47 4.72 -8.84
CA PHE A 68 18.26 6.14 -9.18
C PHE A 68 16.92 6.43 -9.87
N GLY A 69 16.13 5.41 -10.14
CA GLY A 69 14.76 5.56 -10.64
C GLY A 69 14.63 5.85 -12.14
N PHE A 70 15.68 5.68 -12.93
CA PHE A 70 15.64 5.84 -14.39
C PHE A 70 15.23 4.56 -15.12
N LEU A 71 15.52 3.42 -14.53
CA LEU A 71 15.13 2.11 -15.01
C LEU A 71 14.14 1.45 -14.05
N THR A 72 13.57 0.35 -14.49
CA THR A 72 12.76 -0.55 -13.67
C THR A 72 13.07 -1.99 -14.07
N ILE A 73 13.17 -2.84 -13.06
CA ILE A 73 13.22 -4.28 -13.24
C ILE A 73 11.78 -4.73 -13.41
N SER A 74 11.42 -5.24 -14.59
CA SER A 74 10.13 -5.88 -14.80
C SER A 74 10.20 -7.29 -14.22
N LYS A 75 9.50 -7.52 -13.14
CA LYS A 75 9.11 -8.86 -12.75
C LYS A 75 7.83 -9.14 -13.54
N ASN A 76 7.90 -9.91 -14.62
CA ASN A 76 6.70 -10.35 -15.37
C ASN A 76 5.82 -11.23 -14.45
N GLN A 77 5.23 -10.63 -13.44
CA GLN A 77 4.25 -11.29 -12.58
C GLN A 77 2.87 -11.01 -13.17
N THR A 78 2.15 -12.06 -13.45
CA THR A 78 0.73 -11.93 -13.77
C THR A 78 0.02 -11.44 -12.51
N LEU A 79 -0.33 -10.16 -12.50
CA LEU A 79 -1.10 -9.58 -11.41
C LEU A 79 -2.53 -10.12 -11.49
N LYS A 80 -3.01 -10.67 -10.38
CA LYS A 80 -4.40 -11.06 -10.18
C LYS A 80 -4.96 -10.23 -9.01
N PRO A 81 -5.44 -9.02 -9.29
CA PRO A 81 -6.00 -8.16 -8.25
C PRO A 81 -7.41 -8.60 -7.86
N LEU A 82 -7.73 -8.47 -6.58
CA LEU A 82 -9.10 -8.51 -6.06
C LEU A 82 -9.45 -7.12 -5.55
N LEU A 83 -10.54 -6.57 -6.06
CA LEU A 83 -11.04 -5.27 -5.63
C LEU A 83 -12.29 -5.46 -4.75
N ILE A 84 -12.21 -4.99 -3.51
CA ILE A 84 -13.31 -5.00 -2.55
C ILE A 84 -13.86 -3.58 -2.48
N VAL A 85 -15.15 -3.45 -2.63
CA VAL A 85 -15.81 -2.14 -2.75
C VAL A 85 -16.96 -2.06 -1.77
N GLU A 86 -17.11 -0.91 -1.12
CA GLU A 86 -18.31 -0.61 -0.33
C GLU A 86 -19.58 -0.84 -1.15
N ASP A 87 -20.59 -1.46 -0.55
CA ASP A 87 -21.83 -1.85 -1.24
C ASP A 87 -22.49 -0.70 -1.99
N ALA A 88 -22.47 0.51 -1.42
CA ALA A 88 -23.06 1.70 -2.04
C ALA A 88 -22.34 2.17 -3.32
N LEU A 89 -21.07 1.76 -3.53
CA LEU A 89 -20.24 2.16 -4.66
C LEU A 89 -20.07 1.04 -5.70
N PHE A 90 -20.62 -0.14 -5.41
CA PHE A 90 -20.32 -1.36 -6.15
C PHE A 90 -20.67 -1.28 -7.64
N ASP A 91 -21.87 -0.78 -7.97
CA ASP A 91 -22.34 -0.71 -9.36
C ASP A 91 -21.52 0.30 -10.19
N ASP A 92 -21.19 1.44 -9.62
CA ASP A 92 -20.38 2.47 -10.29
C ASP A 92 -18.95 1.96 -10.57
N VAL A 93 -18.33 1.31 -9.58
CA VAL A 93 -16.99 0.74 -9.73
C VAL A 93 -16.98 -0.40 -10.73
N LYS A 94 -17.96 -1.27 -10.70
CA LYS A 94 -18.12 -2.37 -11.67
C LYS A 94 -18.27 -1.86 -13.09
N SER A 95 -19.06 -0.80 -13.28
CA SER A 95 -19.22 -0.13 -14.56
C SER A 95 -17.91 0.47 -15.08
N TYR A 96 -17.05 1.00 -14.20
CA TYR A 96 -15.77 1.61 -14.57
C TYR A 96 -14.75 0.56 -15.07
N PHE A 97 -14.62 -0.58 -14.38
CA PHE A 97 -13.62 -1.61 -14.71
C PHE A 97 -14.06 -2.60 -15.79
N GLN A 98 -15.33 -2.66 -16.17
CA GLN A 98 -15.87 -3.46 -17.29
C GLN A 98 -15.37 -4.92 -17.31
N GLU A 99 -15.41 -5.61 -16.18
CA GLU A 99 -14.95 -7.01 -16.02
C GLU A 99 -13.43 -7.24 -16.21
N GLU A 100 -12.62 -6.21 -16.30
CA GLU A 100 -11.15 -6.34 -16.37
C GLU A 100 -10.55 -6.93 -15.07
N ILE A 101 -11.26 -6.79 -13.95
CA ILE A 101 -10.80 -7.13 -12.59
C ILE A 101 -11.93 -7.81 -11.84
N GLU A 102 -11.60 -8.77 -10.96
CA GLU A 102 -12.59 -9.34 -10.05
C GLU A 102 -12.94 -8.37 -8.94
N ILE A 103 -14.23 -8.10 -8.77
CA ILE A 103 -14.77 -7.14 -7.83
C ILE A 103 -15.79 -7.84 -6.93
N LEU A 104 -15.63 -7.66 -5.63
CA LEU A 104 -16.58 -8.13 -4.61
C LEU A 104 -17.12 -6.93 -3.83
N SER A 105 -18.39 -7.02 -3.44
CA SER A 105 -18.93 -6.04 -2.49
C SER A 105 -18.37 -6.28 -1.08
N SER A 106 -18.32 -5.23 -0.27
CA SER A 106 -17.79 -5.33 1.09
C SER A 106 -18.60 -6.31 1.95
N SER A 107 -19.91 -6.40 1.75
CA SER A 107 -20.78 -7.33 2.46
C SER A 107 -20.64 -8.79 1.99
N GLU A 108 -20.25 -9.04 0.72
CA GLU A 108 -19.89 -10.37 0.23
C GLU A 108 -18.54 -10.82 0.78
N PHE A 109 -17.58 -9.90 0.90
CA PHE A 109 -16.25 -10.21 1.40
C PHE A 109 -16.20 -10.36 2.91
N LEU A 110 -16.77 -9.41 3.68
CA LEU A 110 -16.81 -9.37 5.14
C LEU A 110 -18.21 -9.03 5.64
N LEU A 111 -18.90 -9.99 6.23
CA LEU A 111 -20.16 -9.73 6.89
C LEU A 111 -19.98 -8.86 8.16
N LYS A 112 -21.00 -8.14 8.56
CA LYS A 112 -20.96 -7.33 9.81
C LYS A 112 -20.56 -8.15 11.05
N LYS A 113 -20.94 -9.44 11.12
CA LYS A 113 -20.50 -10.34 12.20
C LYS A 113 -19.02 -10.64 12.14
N ASP A 114 -18.44 -10.75 10.93
CA ASP A 114 -17.01 -11.02 10.73
C ASP A 114 -16.17 -9.80 11.13
N ILE A 115 -16.65 -8.60 10.77
CA ILE A 115 -16.01 -7.34 11.20
C ILE A 115 -15.97 -7.24 12.72
N ARG A 116 -17.07 -7.57 13.40
CA ARG A 116 -17.11 -7.58 14.87
C ARG A 116 -16.14 -8.61 15.46
N LEU A 117 -16.11 -9.81 14.89
CA LEU A 117 -15.19 -10.86 15.32
C LEU A 117 -13.73 -10.44 15.20
N LEU A 118 -13.36 -9.80 14.08
CA LEU A 118 -12.02 -9.26 13.84
C LEU A 118 -11.67 -8.10 14.79
N THR A 119 -12.62 -7.23 15.09
CA THR A 119 -12.34 -6.02 15.90
C THR A 119 -12.41 -6.28 17.41
N GLU A 120 -13.28 -7.18 17.88
CA GLU A 120 -13.51 -7.43 19.31
C GLU A 120 -12.64 -8.57 19.91
N ASN A 121 -12.07 -9.44 19.06
CA ASN A 121 -11.15 -10.54 19.45
C ASN A 121 -11.66 -11.45 20.60
N LYS A 122 -12.98 -11.66 20.71
CA LYS A 122 -13.57 -12.41 21.84
C LYS A 122 -13.59 -13.93 21.65
N ASP A 123 -13.56 -14.43 20.41
CA ASP A 123 -13.63 -15.85 20.08
C ASP A 123 -12.53 -16.25 19.11
N ILE A 124 -11.43 -16.75 19.67
CA ILE A 124 -10.24 -17.14 18.90
C ILE A 124 -10.56 -18.27 17.91
N LEU A 125 -11.43 -19.23 18.27
CA LEU A 125 -11.73 -20.35 17.39
C LEU A 125 -12.53 -19.93 16.16
N GLN A 126 -13.50 -19.04 16.34
CA GLN A 126 -14.26 -18.49 15.20
C GLN A 126 -13.38 -17.58 14.36
N LEU A 127 -12.51 -16.79 14.98
CA LEU A 127 -11.55 -15.93 14.30
C LEU A 127 -10.62 -16.77 13.41
N THR A 128 -10.03 -17.84 13.93
CA THR A 128 -9.13 -18.71 13.15
C THR A 128 -9.86 -19.30 11.93
N LYS A 129 -11.10 -19.79 12.12
CA LYS A 129 -11.91 -20.33 11.00
C LYS A 129 -12.18 -19.27 9.94
N LEU A 130 -12.54 -18.05 10.35
CA LEU A 130 -12.77 -16.95 9.42
C LEU A 130 -11.49 -16.61 8.64
N VAL A 131 -10.35 -16.51 9.33
CA VAL A 131 -9.06 -16.21 8.70
C VAL A 131 -8.68 -17.30 7.70
N ASP A 132 -8.85 -18.58 8.05
CA ASP A 132 -8.55 -19.70 7.15
C ASP A 132 -9.48 -19.70 5.91
N GLU A 133 -10.77 -19.43 6.10
CA GLU A 133 -11.74 -19.31 4.98
C GLU A 133 -11.33 -18.17 4.03
N LYS A 134 -11.02 -16.99 4.58
CA LYS A 134 -10.62 -15.85 3.76
C LYS A 134 -9.25 -16.05 3.11
N LYS A 135 -8.33 -16.75 3.78
CA LYS A 135 -7.04 -17.13 3.23
C LYS A 135 -7.18 -18.04 2.00
N GLU A 136 -8.08 -19.02 2.05
CA GLU A 136 -8.40 -19.88 0.90
C GLU A 136 -8.98 -19.08 -0.26
N LEU A 137 -9.93 -18.18 -0.01
CA LEU A 137 -10.50 -17.31 -1.03
C LEU A 137 -9.41 -16.43 -1.69
N MET A 138 -8.51 -15.86 -0.87
CA MET A 138 -7.48 -14.94 -1.35
C MET A 138 -6.29 -15.63 -2.02
N LYS A 139 -6.13 -16.95 -1.94
CA LYS A 139 -5.01 -17.67 -2.58
C LYS A 139 -4.85 -17.42 -4.09
N ASN A 140 -5.95 -17.12 -4.76
CA ASN A 140 -5.95 -16.88 -6.19
C ASN A 140 -5.50 -15.45 -6.57
N TYR A 141 -5.38 -14.57 -5.57
CA TYR A 141 -5.08 -13.16 -5.76
C TYR A 141 -3.74 -12.82 -5.09
N ASN A 142 -2.97 -11.98 -5.74
CA ASN A 142 -1.66 -11.56 -5.19
C ASN A 142 -1.67 -10.11 -4.69
N TYR A 143 -2.73 -9.37 -4.99
CA TYR A 143 -2.96 -8.02 -4.48
C TYR A 143 -4.43 -7.78 -4.18
N ILE A 144 -4.70 -7.15 -3.05
CA ILE A 144 -6.06 -6.87 -2.58
C ILE A 144 -6.22 -5.36 -2.42
N TYR A 145 -7.30 -4.85 -2.99
CA TYR A 145 -7.66 -3.44 -2.93
C TYR A 145 -8.97 -3.27 -2.19
N LEU A 146 -9.08 -2.25 -1.34
CA LEU A 146 -10.32 -1.84 -0.69
C LEU A 146 -10.64 -0.39 -1.08
N ILE A 147 -11.87 -0.17 -1.52
CA ILE A 147 -12.42 1.18 -1.77
C ILE A 147 -13.64 1.38 -0.87
N THR A 148 -13.61 2.42 -0.03
CA THR A 148 -14.70 2.70 0.90
C THR A 148 -14.73 4.17 1.30
N ASN A 149 -15.84 4.61 1.87
CA ASN A 149 -15.95 5.91 2.50
C ASN A 149 -15.16 5.93 3.82
N ILE A 150 -14.60 7.08 4.15
CA ILE A 150 -13.83 7.30 5.38
C ILE A 150 -14.64 7.02 6.65
N SER A 151 -15.97 7.18 6.60
CA SER A 151 -16.85 6.90 7.72
C SER A 151 -16.98 5.43 8.10
N ASN A 152 -16.59 4.49 7.21
CA ASN A 152 -16.63 3.05 7.45
C ASN A 152 -15.46 2.53 8.27
N ILE A 153 -15.19 3.17 9.42
CA ILE A 153 -14.04 2.85 10.29
C ILE A 153 -14.03 1.37 10.70
N SER A 154 -15.18 0.80 11.01
CA SER A 154 -15.28 -0.60 11.41
C SER A 154 -14.85 -1.56 10.28
N LEU A 155 -15.24 -1.27 9.04
CA LEU A 155 -14.81 -2.04 7.87
C LEU A 155 -13.30 -1.89 7.66
N LEU A 156 -12.78 -0.66 7.70
CA LEU A 156 -11.36 -0.36 7.54
C LEU A 156 -10.50 -1.08 8.59
N ARG A 157 -10.89 -1.04 9.87
CA ARG A 157 -10.19 -1.75 10.96
C ARG A 157 -10.31 -3.26 10.83
N GLY A 158 -11.50 -3.79 10.51
CA GLY A 158 -11.71 -5.22 10.29
C GLY A 158 -10.89 -5.75 9.12
N PHE A 159 -10.91 -5.04 8.00
CA PHE A 159 -10.10 -5.36 6.82
C PHE A 159 -8.59 -5.32 7.14
N ASN A 160 -8.12 -4.27 7.82
CA ASN A 160 -6.73 -4.14 8.24
C ASN A 160 -6.24 -5.33 9.08
N LYS A 161 -7.05 -5.76 10.05
CA LYS A 161 -6.74 -6.94 10.87
C LYS A 161 -6.73 -8.23 10.07
N LEU A 162 -7.71 -8.42 9.17
CA LEU A 162 -7.74 -9.59 8.29
C LEU A 162 -6.49 -9.64 7.41
N MET A 163 -6.09 -8.53 6.80
CA MET A 163 -4.89 -8.46 5.96
C MET A 163 -3.62 -8.79 6.75
N LYS A 164 -3.53 -8.38 8.01
CA LYS A 164 -2.45 -8.77 8.92
C LYS A 164 -2.43 -10.28 9.17
N GLU A 165 -3.56 -10.86 9.58
CA GLU A 165 -3.65 -12.29 9.90
C GLU A 165 -3.38 -13.20 8.68
N THR A 166 -3.70 -12.71 7.49
CA THR A 166 -3.44 -13.43 6.23
C THR A 166 -2.08 -13.12 5.62
N ASN A 167 -1.35 -12.14 6.18
CA ASN A 167 -0.08 -11.61 5.65
C ASN A 167 -0.16 -11.20 4.18
N SER A 168 -1.24 -10.50 3.84
CA SER A 168 -1.54 -10.07 2.47
C SER A 168 -1.17 -8.61 2.25
N VAL A 169 -0.44 -8.33 1.16
CA VAL A 169 -0.20 -6.95 0.70
C VAL A 169 -1.52 -6.38 0.20
N ASN A 170 -1.85 -5.19 0.63
CA ASN A 170 -3.12 -4.56 0.30
C ASN A 170 -2.99 -3.07 0.06
N THR A 171 -3.89 -2.53 -0.75
CA THR A 171 -4.03 -1.09 -0.96
C THR A 171 -5.41 -0.65 -0.49
N ILE A 172 -5.46 0.36 0.35
CA ILE A 172 -6.71 0.94 0.85
C ILE A 172 -6.86 2.33 0.25
N ALA A 173 -8.00 2.57 -0.39
CA ALA A 173 -8.46 3.88 -0.81
C ALA A 173 -9.72 4.23 -0.02
N PHE A 174 -9.66 5.29 0.75
CA PHE A 174 -10.81 5.79 1.51
C PHE A 174 -10.94 7.29 1.33
N PHE A 175 -12.15 7.78 1.29
CA PHE A 175 -12.42 9.14 0.91
C PHE A 175 -13.73 9.67 1.50
N ASP A 176 -13.85 10.98 1.54
CA ASP A 176 -15.08 11.72 1.79
C ASP A 176 -15.33 12.69 0.61
N ASN A 177 -16.20 13.67 0.79
CA ASN A 177 -16.52 14.65 -0.27
C ASN A 177 -15.39 15.66 -0.53
N GLU A 178 -14.36 15.69 0.28
CA GLU A 178 -13.28 16.68 0.21
C GLU A 178 -11.91 16.05 0.07
N ASN A 179 -11.71 14.87 0.67
CA ASN A 179 -10.42 14.24 0.82
C ASN A 179 -10.39 12.84 0.24
N VAL A 180 -9.29 12.52 -0.41
CA VAL A 180 -8.97 11.17 -0.87
C VAL A 180 -7.66 10.73 -0.25
N PHE A 181 -7.64 9.54 0.32
CA PHE A 181 -6.48 8.89 0.91
C PHE A 181 -6.25 7.55 0.23
N VAL A 182 -5.03 7.31 -0.24
CA VAL A 182 -4.64 6.03 -0.83
C VAL A 182 -3.29 5.61 -0.26
N THR A 183 -3.22 4.39 0.25
CA THR A 183 -1.99 3.80 0.82
C THR A 183 -1.89 2.33 0.49
N CYS A 184 -0.68 1.84 0.25
CA CYS A 184 -0.40 0.42 0.15
C CYS A 184 0.34 -0.05 1.40
N ILE A 185 -0.10 -1.16 1.97
CA ILE A 185 0.31 -1.67 3.26
C ILE A 185 0.88 -3.09 3.10
N GLU A 186 2.05 -3.29 3.67
CA GLU A 186 2.66 -4.59 3.93
C GLU A 186 2.92 -4.70 5.44
N HIS A 187 2.16 -5.57 6.10
CA HIS A 187 2.22 -5.69 7.54
C HIS A 187 3.60 -6.20 8.01
N GLY A 188 4.18 -5.51 8.98
CA GLY A 188 5.54 -5.76 9.47
C GLY A 188 6.60 -4.85 8.85
N GLU A 189 6.39 -4.36 7.62
CA GLU A 189 7.33 -3.48 6.91
C GLU A 189 6.87 -2.02 6.91
N THR A 190 5.56 -1.78 6.85
CA THR A 190 4.96 -0.45 6.75
C THR A 190 3.98 -0.19 7.89
N GLY A 191 3.61 1.07 8.12
CA GLY A 191 2.46 1.40 8.97
C GLY A 191 1.18 0.79 8.39
N CYS A 192 0.31 0.28 9.26
CA CYS A 192 -0.99 -0.25 8.88
C CYS A 192 -2.08 0.85 8.86
N TYR A 193 -3.33 0.50 8.55
CA TYR A 193 -4.43 1.47 8.60
C TYR A 193 -4.61 2.11 10.00
N GLU A 194 -4.53 1.33 11.08
CA GLU A 194 -4.65 1.89 12.42
C GLU A 194 -3.49 2.84 12.80
N CYS A 195 -2.27 2.60 12.26
CA CYS A 195 -1.17 3.55 12.39
C CYS A 195 -1.47 4.87 11.67
N LEU A 196 -2.06 4.76 10.48
CA LEU A 196 -2.47 5.92 9.69
C LEU A 196 -3.62 6.67 10.37
N GLU A 197 -4.62 5.96 10.86
CA GLU A 197 -5.74 6.52 11.62
C GLU A 197 -5.24 7.36 12.81
N GLN A 198 -4.27 6.86 13.57
CA GLN A 198 -3.66 7.61 14.66
C GLN A 198 -2.93 8.86 14.21
N GLN A 199 -2.24 8.80 13.06
CA GLN A 199 -1.59 9.97 12.46
C GLN A 199 -2.63 11.01 12.03
N LEU A 200 -3.70 10.59 11.37
CA LEU A 200 -4.77 11.49 10.94
C LEU A 200 -5.48 12.14 12.13
N LEU A 201 -5.85 11.34 13.14
CA LEU A 201 -6.52 11.85 14.33
C LEU A 201 -5.67 12.86 15.12
N SER A 202 -4.35 12.76 15.06
CA SER A 202 -3.46 13.72 15.73
C SER A 202 -3.49 15.13 15.10
N HIS A 203 -4.00 15.25 13.87
CA HIS A 203 -4.16 16.52 13.17
C HIS A 203 -5.55 17.14 13.33
N PHE A 204 -6.51 16.38 13.88
CA PHE A 204 -7.85 16.86 14.13
C PHE A 204 -7.98 17.37 15.58
N ASP A 205 -7.57 18.61 15.84
CA ASP A 205 -7.67 19.24 17.16
C ASP A 205 -9.12 19.28 17.66
N GLY A 206 -9.49 18.32 18.51
CA GLY A 206 -10.73 18.35 19.30
C GLY A 206 -12.02 17.91 18.58
N VAL A 207 -12.00 17.52 17.32
CA VAL A 207 -13.19 17.26 16.48
C VAL A 207 -13.41 15.76 16.20
N VAL A 208 -12.88 14.87 17.05
CA VAL A 208 -13.02 13.40 16.86
C VAL A 208 -14.48 12.94 16.84
N THR A 209 -15.39 13.67 17.49
CA THR A 209 -16.81 13.36 17.47
C THR A 209 -17.51 13.67 16.15
N ASP A 210 -17.10 14.71 15.45
CA ASP A 210 -17.70 15.09 14.15
C ASP A 210 -17.23 14.17 13.01
N TYR A 211 -16.02 13.66 13.11
CA TYR A 211 -15.45 12.68 12.17
C TYR A 211 -16.25 11.35 12.14
N LEU A 212 -16.82 10.95 13.28
CA LEU A 212 -17.62 9.73 13.43
C LEU A 212 -19.10 9.90 13.07
N VAL A 213 -19.60 11.12 12.95
CA VAL A 213 -21.04 11.46 12.83
C VAL A 213 -21.44 11.84 11.41
N GLN A 214 -20.50 12.19 10.54
CA GLN A 214 -20.81 12.55 9.15
C GLN A 214 -20.99 11.31 8.28
N SER A 215 -22.16 10.72 8.33
CA SER A 215 -22.52 9.55 7.54
C SER A 215 -23.73 9.73 6.64
N GLU A 216 -23.83 10.80 5.90
CA GLU A 216 -24.71 10.79 4.73
C GLU A 216 -23.82 10.62 3.49
N ASN A 217 -23.90 9.41 2.92
CA ASN A 217 -23.08 8.89 1.84
C ASN A 217 -23.38 9.54 0.48
N ASN A 218 -23.21 10.83 0.38
CA ASN A 218 -23.19 11.49 -0.92
C ASN A 218 -21.73 11.56 -1.40
N VAL A 219 -21.21 10.43 -1.84
CA VAL A 219 -19.93 10.42 -2.54
C VAL A 219 -20.11 11.14 -3.87
N SER A 220 -19.36 12.19 -4.08
CA SER A 220 -19.36 12.87 -5.37
C SER A 220 -18.73 11.97 -6.43
N THR A 221 -19.27 12.00 -7.63
CA THR A 221 -18.76 11.22 -8.77
C THR A 221 -17.30 11.59 -9.08
N ALA A 222 -16.90 12.83 -8.80
CA ALA A 222 -15.54 13.30 -9.10
C ALA A 222 -14.48 12.61 -8.22
N GLU A 223 -14.69 12.54 -6.91
CA GLU A 223 -13.78 11.87 -5.98
C GLU A 223 -13.70 10.38 -6.28
N LEU A 224 -14.85 9.73 -6.55
CA LEU A 224 -14.87 8.33 -6.93
C LEU A 224 -14.04 8.08 -8.20
N MET A 225 -14.26 8.84 -9.27
CA MET A 225 -13.52 8.70 -10.52
C MET A 225 -12.02 8.95 -10.33
N PHE A 226 -11.65 9.87 -9.47
CA PHE A 226 -10.25 10.13 -9.12
C PHE A 226 -9.62 8.92 -8.42
N VAL A 227 -10.29 8.35 -7.41
CA VAL A 227 -9.85 7.14 -6.71
C VAL A 227 -9.69 5.97 -7.69
N LEU A 228 -10.69 5.73 -8.55
CA LEU A 228 -10.65 4.63 -9.52
C LEU A 228 -9.49 4.78 -10.49
N SER A 229 -9.19 6.02 -10.92
CA SER A 229 -8.05 6.31 -11.81
C SER A 229 -6.71 6.03 -11.13
N ILE A 230 -6.57 6.35 -9.84
CA ILE A 230 -5.37 6.04 -9.05
C ILE A 230 -5.24 4.52 -8.89
N ILE A 231 -6.30 3.83 -8.50
CA ILE A 231 -6.27 2.36 -8.31
C ILE A 231 -5.93 1.66 -9.63
N LYS A 232 -6.56 2.04 -10.75
CA LYS A 232 -6.22 1.49 -12.07
C LYS A 232 -4.75 1.69 -12.39
N LYS A 233 -4.21 2.89 -12.09
CA LYS A 233 -2.80 3.19 -12.33
C LYS A 233 -1.87 2.40 -11.41
N GLU A 234 -2.24 2.19 -10.16
CA GLU A 234 -1.47 1.35 -9.22
C GLU A 234 -1.48 -0.13 -9.63
N ILE A 235 -2.60 -0.65 -10.12
CA ILE A 235 -2.67 -2.00 -10.70
C ILE A 235 -1.70 -2.13 -11.89
N GLU A 236 -1.72 -1.17 -12.82
CA GLU A 236 -0.77 -1.14 -13.93
C GLU A 236 0.69 -1.07 -13.45
N ASN A 237 0.99 -0.15 -12.52
CA ASN A 237 2.34 0.01 -11.97
C ASN A 237 2.81 -1.26 -11.28
N THR A 238 1.97 -1.88 -10.45
CA THR A 238 2.29 -3.11 -9.74
C THR A 238 2.52 -4.28 -10.71
N SER A 239 1.72 -4.37 -11.79
CA SER A 239 1.91 -5.37 -12.83
C SER A 239 3.27 -5.21 -13.54
N ILE A 240 3.67 -3.97 -13.82
CA ILE A 240 4.93 -3.69 -14.53
C ILE A 240 6.15 -3.85 -13.61
N TYR A 241 6.04 -3.36 -12.38
CA TYR A 241 7.18 -3.19 -11.47
C TYR A 241 7.26 -4.26 -10.38
N GLY A 242 6.21 -5.08 -10.24
CA GLY A 242 6.09 -6.11 -9.21
C GLY A 242 5.85 -5.56 -7.80
N GLN A 243 5.66 -4.25 -7.66
CA GLN A 243 5.45 -3.56 -6.39
C GLN A 243 4.66 -2.29 -6.59
N SER A 244 3.78 -1.95 -5.66
CA SER A 244 3.04 -0.69 -5.65
C SER A 244 3.97 0.51 -5.43
N SER A 245 3.72 1.60 -6.14
CA SER A 245 4.41 2.89 -5.90
C SER A 245 4.03 3.52 -4.57
N LEU A 246 2.89 3.11 -3.99
CA LEU A 246 2.35 3.61 -2.73
C LEU A 246 2.75 2.74 -1.53
N LEU A 247 3.59 1.72 -1.71
CA LEU A 247 3.98 0.86 -0.60
C LEU A 247 4.66 1.66 0.51
N GLY A 248 4.06 1.64 1.71
CA GLY A 248 4.51 2.39 2.87
C GLY A 248 4.36 3.91 2.76
N ASN A 249 3.63 4.39 1.76
CA ASN A 249 3.36 5.81 1.56
C ASN A 249 1.85 6.09 1.55
N LEU A 250 1.51 7.27 2.01
CA LEU A 250 0.16 7.82 1.96
C LEU A 250 0.10 8.91 0.90
N LEU A 251 -0.73 8.72 -0.11
CA LEU A 251 -1.18 9.79 -0.99
C LEU A 251 -2.44 10.39 -0.38
N HIS A 252 -2.44 11.67 -0.11
CA HIS A 252 -3.61 12.45 0.27
C HIS A 252 -3.84 13.55 -0.75
N PHE A 253 -5.07 13.73 -1.17
CA PHE A 253 -5.52 14.80 -2.05
C PHE A 253 -6.74 15.48 -1.46
N ASN A 254 -6.72 16.81 -1.37
CA ASN A 254 -7.87 17.63 -0.96
C ASN A 254 -8.45 18.36 -2.17
N PHE A 255 -9.75 18.14 -2.44
CA PHE A 255 -10.42 18.70 -3.62
C PHE A 255 -10.79 20.18 -3.47
N ASN A 256 -10.94 20.68 -2.24
CA ASN A 256 -11.34 22.07 -2.03
C ASN A 256 -10.25 23.06 -2.36
N ASN A 257 -9.01 22.71 -2.04
CA ASN A 257 -7.85 23.58 -2.26
C ASN A 257 -6.87 23.03 -3.29
N TYR A 258 -7.13 21.84 -3.87
CA TYR A 258 -6.26 21.13 -4.82
C TYR A 258 -4.86 20.81 -4.27
N GLU A 259 -4.75 20.72 -2.96
CA GLU A 259 -3.50 20.30 -2.32
C GLU A 259 -3.36 18.79 -2.36
N TYR A 260 -2.12 18.35 -2.62
CA TYR A 260 -1.77 16.96 -2.43
C TYR A 260 -0.57 16.84 -1.50
N THR A 261 -0.56 15.79 -0.72
CA THR A 261 0.58 15.41 0.09
C THR A 261 0.96 13.96 -0.17
N PHE A 262 2.26 13.69 -0.09
CA PHE A 262 2.79 12.33 -0.23
C PHE A 262 3.72 12.08 0.96
N ASN A 263 3.20 11.34 1.93
CA ASN A 263 3.85 11.12 3.22
C ASN A 263 4.15 9.65 3.45
N THR A 264 5.14 9.34 4.27
CA THR A 264 5.41 7.97 4.68
C THR A 264 4.41 7.53 5.75
N ASN A 265 3.75 6.40 5.54
CA ASN A 265 2.95 5.73 6.56
C ASN A 265 3.88 4.90 7.45
N ARG A 266 4.14 5.37 8.67
CA ARG A 266 5.08 4.76 9.62
C ARG A 266 4.36 3.94 10.67
N ILE A 267 5.00 2.84 11.10
CA ILE A 267 4.54 2.05 12.25
C ILE A 267 4.53 2.94 13.49
N GLN A 268 3.36 3.01 14.15
CA GLN A 268 3.19 3.72 15.41
C GLN A 268 3.45 2.77 16.59
N SER A 269 4.24 3.22 17.56
CA SER A 269 4.63 2.40 18.72
C SER A 269 3.44 1.95 19.58
N CYS A 270 2.35 2.69 19.56
CA CYS A 270 1.12 2.38 20.30
C CYS A 270 0.02 1.72 19.46
N CYS A 271 0.30 1.33 18.21
CA CYS A 271 -0.68 0.70 17.35
C CYS A 271 -1.08 -0.69 17.89
N SER A 272 -2.38 -0.92 18.08
CA SER A 272 -2.90 -2.20 18.58
C SER A 272 -2.70 -3.36 17.60
N THR A 273 -2.59 -3.06 16.32
CA THR A 273 -2.50 -4.08 15.27
C THR A 273 -1.06 -4.45 14.93
N CYS A 274 -0.15 -3.48 14.76
CA CYS A 274 1.19 -3.77 14.21
C CYS A 274 2.36 -3.48 15.17
N ALA A 275 2.11 -2.87 16.36
CA ALA A 275 3.19 -2.62 17.30
C ALA A 275 3.60 -3.92 18.01
N THR A 276 4.86 -4.29 17.87
CA THR A 276 5.45 -5.44 18.57
C THR A 276 5.64 -5.19 20.06
N PHE A 277 5.67 -3.93 20.49
CA PHE A 277 5.92 -3.53 21.87
C PHE A 277 4.80 -3.89 22.86
N ASN A 278 3.55 -4.01 22.40
CA ASN A 278 2.43 -4.32 23.31
C ASN A 278 2.56 -5.70 23.96
N ASN A 279 3.19 -6.67 23.32
CA ASN A 279 3.40 -8.00 23.92
C ASN A 279 4.54 -8.00 24.95
N ILE A 280 5.61 -7.26 24.70
CA ILE A 280 6.79 -7.23 25.60
C ILE A 280 6.48 -6.48 26.90
N LEU A 281 5.80 -5.34 26.82
CA LEU A 281 5.41 -4.58 28.01
C LEU A 281 4.38 -5.32 28.88
N PHE A 282 3.45 -6.06 28.29
CA PHE A 282 2.49 -6.88 29.04
C PHE A 282 3.15 -8.08 29.69
N GLU A 283 4.09 -8.73 29.05
CA GLU A 283 4.87 -9.83 29.63
C GLU A 283 5.77 -9.33 30.77
N GLU A 284 6.48 -8.22 30.58
CA GLU A 284 7.31 -7.63 31.66
C GLU A 284 6.50 -7.14 32.84
N GLN A 285 5.34 -6.50 32.62
CA GLN A 285 4.46 -6.07 33.71
C GLN A 285 3.84 -7.25 34.43
N ASN A 286 3.46 -8.33 33.73
CA ASN A 286 2.97 -9.55 34.37
C ASN A 286 4.08 -10.26 35.15
N ILE A 287 5.30 -10.35 34.61
CA ILE A 287 6.44 -10.95 35.32
C ILE A 287 6.81 -10.15 36.55
N ARG A 288 6.82 -8.82 36.49
CA ARG A 288 7.06 -7.95 37.66
C ARG A 288 5.97 -8.10 38.70
N SER A 289 4.69 -8.13 38.30
CA SER A 289 3.56 -8.30 39.21
C SER A 289 3.60 -9.67 39.90
N VAL A 290 3.91 -10.74 39.17
CA VAL A 290 4.06 -12.09 39.72
C VAL A 290 5.25 -12.19 40.67
N ASN A 291 6.36 -11.53 40.38
CA ASN A 291 7.54 -11.53 41.24
C ASN A 291 7.28 -10.75 42.55
N ILE A 292 6.60 -9.59 42.47
CA ILE A 292 6.19 -8.83 43.67
C ILE A 292 5.23 -9.64 44.53
N LEU A 293 4.27 -10.35 43.91
CA LEU A 293 3.35 -11.22 44.65
C LEU A 293 4.10 -12.39 45.34
N LYS A 294 5.09 -12.99 44.66
CA LYS A 294 5.94 -14.04 45.24
C LYS A 294 6.80 -13.53 46.39
N GLU A 295 7.37 -12.33 46.27
CA GLU A 295 8.14 -11.70 47.35
C GLU A 295 7.25 -11.39 48.60
N LEU A 296 6.03 -10.87 48.35
CA LEU A 296 5.08 -10.62 49.45
C LEU A 296 4.59 -11.90 50.15
N MET A 297 4.42 -13.01 49.41
CA MET A 297 4.02 -14.31 49.96
C MET A 297 5.17 -15.09 50.61
N SER A 298 6.43 -14.70 50.37
CA SER A 298 7.61 -15.30 50.98
C SER A 298 8.10 -14.56 52.24
N SER A 299 7.44 -13.44 52.60
CA SER A 299 7.81 -12.60 53.75
C SER A 299 6.96 -12.89 55.04
N ASP A 300 6.08 -13.89 54.97
CA ASP A 300 5.36 -14.49 56.12
C ASP A 300 5.95 -15.87 56.44
#